data_88bc6b4862983835db4122fbb91020ee
#
_entry.id   88bc6b4862983835db4122fbb91020ee
#
_cell.length_a   1.000
_cell.length_b   1.000
_cell.length_c   1.000
_cell.angle_alpha   90.00
_cell.angle_beta   90.00
_cell.angle_gamma   90.00
#
_symmetry.space_group_name_H-M   'P 1'
#
loop_
_entity.id
_entity.type
_entity.pdbx_description
1 polymer ?
#
loop_
_entity_poly.entity_id
_entity_poly.type
_entity_poly.pdbx_seq_one_letter_code
_entity_poly.pdbx_strand_id
1 'polypeptide(L)'
;LSPVFIVNVGPADRVRLPYASELESQKDGWIDPKHGSLYIAEELQDLLIEQIVALLKHVNPHTGQRYADDPAVAYVELYNEDSALFGGITSVMAKSQTLRARAGQMFAQWLKKKYGTEAAFLAAWGGEALNCSILSNQRLPLDENWAADRIYPAGNPWFFDPANIETSQRPFKRRLLDTMSFLYELQNAVYARCAKAIRDTGYAGELIASNWQAGRMMSHFYNLHADALLGTVDRHNYFGGGRGLGAFNAASMLARPGSGTLSSSLQQVEGHPFMLSEWIHVSPNEWGVEGPALIGAYGMGLQGWDVSFPFQNRDDGT
;
A
#
# COMPACT_ATOMS: atom_id res chain seq x y z
N LEU A 1 6.76 0.07 -15.91
CA LEU A 1 5.38 0.52 -16.09
C LEU A 1 4.70 0.66 -14.75
N SER A 2 4.27 1.87 -14.42
CA SER A 2 3.50 2.17 -13.21
C SER A 2 2.09 2.59 -13.64
N PRO A 3 1.04 1.79 -13.37
CA PRO A 3 -0.30 2.16 -13.77
C PRO A 3 -0.84 3.25 -12.84
N VAL A 4 -1.36 4.32 -13.44
CA VAL A 4 -2.22 5.26 -12.73
C VAL A 4 -3.63 4.71 -12.79
N PHE A 5 -4.09 4.15 -11.67
CA PHE A 5 -5.41 3.53 -11.61
C PHE A 5 -6.45 4.56 -11.16
N ILE A 6 -7.07 5.19 -12.14
CA ILE A 6 -8.23 6.07 -11.94
C ILE A 6 -9.39 5.47 -12.73
N VAL A 7 -10.49 5.19 -12.05
CA VAL A 7 -11.69 4.64 -12.68
C VAL A 7 -12.66 5.77 -12.98
N ASN A 8 -12.86 6.05 -14.26
CA ASN A 8 -14.00 6.85 -14.70
C ASN A 8 -15.24 5.97 -14.77
N VAL A 9 -16.21 6.27 -13.94
CA VAL A 9 -17.42 5.44 -13.82
C VAL A 9 -18.47 5.89 -14.82
N GLY A 10 -18.41 5.33 -16.02
CA GLY A 10 -19.49 5.43 -16.99
C GLY A 10 -20.74 4.63 -16.57
N PRO A 11 -21.87 4.76 -17.29
CA PRO A 11 -23.10 4.03 -16.96
C PRO A 11 -22.94 2.51 -16.88
N ALA A 12 -22.09 1.91 -17.72
CA ALA A 12 -21.81 0.47 -17.70
C ALA A 12 -21.03 0.06 -16.44
N ASP A 13 -20.09 0.89 -16.01
CA ASP A 13 -19.27 0.62 -14.84
C ASP A 13 -20.06 0.75 -13.54
N ARG A 14 -21.11 1.61 -13.50
CA ARG A 14 -22.01 1.72 -12.35
C ARG A 14 -22.79 0.43 -12.10
N VAL A 15 -23.07 -0.36 -13.11
CA VAL A 15 -23.65 -1.70 -12.95
C VAL A 15 -22.64 -2.65 -12.32
N ARG A 16 -21.38 -2.53 -12.71
CA ARG A 16 -20.26 -3.34 -12.19
C ARG A 16 -19.84 -2.92 -10.78
N LEU A 17 -19.97 -1.62 -10.45
CA LEU A 17 -19.54 -1.02 -9.19
C LEU A 17 -20.76 -0.42 -8.44
N PRO A 18 -21.59 -1.24 -7.78
CA PRO A 18 -22.82 -0.76 -7.14
C PRO A 18 -22.55 0.24 -5.99
N TYR A 19 -21.34 0.27 -5.45
CA TYR A 19 -20.89 1.20 -4.42
C TYR A 19 -20.20 2.46 -5.00
N ALA A 20 -20.23 2.65 -6.32
CA ALA A 20 -19.55 3.77 -6.97
C ALA A 20 -19.91 5.12 -6.35
N SER A 21 -21.21 5.37 -6.16
CA SER A 21 -21.71 6.62 -5.55
C SER A 21 -21.22 6.87 -4.12
N GLU A 22 -20.81 5.84 -3.42
CA GLU A 22 -20.25 5.95 -2.06
C GLU A 22 -18.77 6.37 -2.05
N LEU A 23 -18.07 6.23 -3.18
CA LEU A 23 -16.64 6.51 -3.35
C LEU A 23 -16.37 7.71 -4.26
N GLU A 24 -17.38 8.21 -4.98
CA GLU A 24 -17.21 9.33 -5.92
C GLU A 24 -16.58 10.56 -5.24
N SER A 25 -15.58 11.11 -5.90
CA SER A 25 -15.15 12.47 -5.60
C SER A 25 -16.22 13.44 -6.13
N GLN A 26 -16.54 14.48 -5.37
CA GLN A 26 -17.71 15.35 -5.59
C GLN A 26 -17.77 16.10 -6.93
N LYS A 27 -16.82 15.95 -7.82
CA LYS A 27 -16.76 16.82 -9.01
C LYS A 27 -17.10 16.17 -10.34
N ASP A 28 -16.74 14.90 -10.61
CA ASP A 28 -16.73 14.44 -11.99
C ASP A 28 -17.15 12.97 -12.23
N GLY A 29 -17.76 12.31 -11.27
CA GLY A 29 -18.12 10.89 -11.40
C GLY A 29 -16.92 9.93 -11.41
N TRP A 30 -15.75 10.41 -10.97
CA TRP A 30 -14.55 9.61 -10.83
C TRP A 30 -14.51 8.92 -9.48
N ILE A 31 -14.17 7.64 -9.48
CA ILE A 31 -13.79 6.92 -8.27
C ILE A 31 -12.27 6.94 -8.18
N ASP A 32 -11.76 7.40 -7.06
CA ASP A 32 -10.37 7.15 -6.67
C ASP A 32 -10.33 5.87 -5.84
N PRO A 33 -9.90 4.73 -6.41
CA PRO A 33 -9.84 3.45 -5.70
C PRO A 33 -8.68 3.35 -4.72
N LYS A 34 -7.87 4.41 -4.58
CA LYS A 34 -6.77 4.47 -3.63
C LYS A 34 -7.25 4.26 -2.20
N HIS A 35 -6.31 3.94 -1.36
CA HIS A 35 -6.48 3.83 0.07
C HIS A 35 -7.43 2.72 0.54
N GLY A 36 -7.18 1.51 0.05
CA GLY A 36 -7.72 0.31 0.65
C GLY A 36 -8.98 -0.27 0.01
N SER A 37 -9.70 0.45 -0.88
CA SER A 37 -10.89 -0.11 -1.55
C SER A 37 -10.56 -1.31 -2.44
N LEU A 38 -9.41 -1.27 -3.11
CA LEU A 38 -8.93 -2.33 -3.97
C LEU A 38 -8.84 -3.68 -3.25
N TYR A 39 -8.41 -3.68 -1.99
CA TYR A 39 -8.21 -4.92 -1.24
C TYR A 39 -9.51 -5.63 -0.85
N ILE A 40 -10.63 -4.91 -0.78
CA ILE A 40 -11.94 -5.45 -0.38
C ILE A 40 -12.96 -5.49 -1.52
N ALA A 41 -12.59 -5.02 -2.71
CA ALA A 41 -13.48 -4.93 -3.86
C ALA A 41 -12.89 -5.67 -5.06
N GLU A 42 -13.29 -6.92 -5.27
CA GLU A 42 -12.80 -7.75 -6.38
C GLU A 42 -13.04 -7.10 -7.73
N GLU A 43 -14.14 -6.37 -7.89
CA GLU A 43 -14.48 -5.66 -9.11
C GLU A 43 -13.47 -4.55 -9.45
N LEU A 44 -12.90 -3.91 -8.44
CA LEU A 44 -11.81 -2.94 -8.64
C LEU A 44 -10.49 -3.64 -8.97
N GLN A 45 -10.25 -4.81 -8.38
CA GLN A 45 -9.09 -5.64 -8.76
C GLN A 45 -9.19 -6.08 -10.22
N ASP A 46 -10.38 -6.48 -10.67
CA ASP A 46 -10.61 -6.85 -12.07
C ASP A 46 -10.26 -5.70 -13.01
N LEU A 47 -10.73 -4.50 -12.71
CA LEU A 47 -10.45 -3.30 -13.51
C LEU A 47 -8.96 -2.97 -13.55
N LEU A 48 -8.25 -3.06 -12.43
CA LEU A 48 -6.81 -2.87 -12.39
C LEU A 48 -6.08 -3.91 -13.24
N ILE A 49 -6.44 -5.18 -13.08
CA ILE A 49 -5.87 -6.28 -13.85
C ILE A 49 -6.14 -6.11 -15.35
N GLU A 50 -7.36 -5.78 -15.72
CA GLU A 50 -7.74 -5.52 -17.11
C GLU A 50 -6.88 -4.39 -17.72
N GLN A 51 -6.66 -3.32 -16.99
CA GLN A 51 -5.82 -2.21 -17.43
C GLN A 51 -4.37 -2.63 -17.65
N ILE A 52 -3.77 -3.32 -16.69
CA ILE A 52 -2.37 -3.78 -16.77
C ILE A 52 -2.23 -4.79 -17.91
N VAL A 53 -3.12 -5.77 -18.00
CA VAL A 53 -3.11 -6.79 -19.04
C VAL A 53 -3.31 -6.19 -20.44
N ALA A 54 -4.21 -5.22 -20.58
CA ALA A 54 -4.42 -4.52 -21.85
C ALA A 54 -3.15 -3.78 -22.29
N LEU A 55 -2.48 -3.11 -21.36
CA LEU A 55 -1.22 -2.42 -21.62
C LEU A 55 -0.12 -3.40 -22.02
N LEU A 56 0.06 -4.49 -21.31
CA LEU A 56 1.09 -5.50 -21.61
C LEU A 56 0.85 -6.21 -22.94
N LYS A 57 -0.41 -6.40 -23.34
CA LYS A 57 -0.78 -6.98 -24.63
C LYS A 57 -0.75 -5.98 -25.80
N HIS A 58 -0.65 -4.69 -25.50
CA HIS A 58 -0.57 -3.66 -26.53
C HIS A 58 0.67 -3.84 -27.38
N VAL A 59 0.49 -3.81 -28.70
CA VAL A 59 1.60 -3.87 -29.67
C VAL A 59 2.08 -2.45 -29.91
N ASN A 60 3.34 -2.18 -29.59
CA ASN A 60 3.97 -0.90 -29.87
C ASN A 60 4.04 -0.69 -31.40
N PRO A 61 3.41 0.35 -31.96
CA PRO A 61 3.36 0.57 -33.39
C PRO A 61 4.72 0.87 -34.04
N HIS A 62 5.71 1.25 -33.22
CA HIS A 62 7.06 1.57 -33.74
C HIS A 62 7.98 0.36 -33.75
N THR A 63 7.81 -0.58 -32.82
CA THR A 63 8.66 -1.79 -32.72
C THR A 63 7.98 -3.05 -33.23
N GLY A 64 6.65 -3.06 -33.33
CA GLY A 64 5.86 -4.23 -33.69
C GLY A 64 5.80 -5.31 -32.63
N GLN A 65 6.32 -5.01 -31.40
CA GLN A 65 6.35 -5.95 -30.28
C GLN A 65 5.28 -5.59 -29.24
N ARG A 66 4.73 -6.60 -28.55
CA ARG A 66 3.90 -6.37 -27.36
C ARG A 66 4.78 -5.89 -26.22
N TYR A 67 4.25 -5.03 -25.36
CA TYR A 67 5.01 -4.60 -24.18
C TYR A 67 5.40 -5.77 -23.26
N ALA A 68 4.60 -6.83 -23.21
CA ALA A 68 4.96 -8.03 -22.45
C ALA A 68 6.21 -8.76 -23.00
N ASP A 69 6.53 -8.60 -24.28
CA ASP A 69 7.65 -9.25 -24.97
C ASP A 69 8.84 -8.30 -25.14
N ASP A 70 8.67 -7.01 -24.82
CA ASP A 70 9.70 -5.99 -25.04
C ASP A 70 10.71 -6.00 -23.86
N PRO A 71 11.98 -6.32 -24.11
CA PRO A 71 13.00 -6.34 -23.08
C PRO A 71 13.32 -4.96 -22.47
N ALA A 72 12.86 -3.88 -23.10
CA ALA A 72 12.96 -2.53 -22.53
C ALA A 72 11.97 -2.30 -21.38
N VAL A 73 10.94 -3.14 -21.22
CA VAL A 73 10.04 -3.11 -20.07
C VAL A 73 10.65 -3.95 -18.96
N ALA A 74 11.51 -3.34 -18.16
CA ALA A 74 12.26 -4.02 -17.11
C ALA A 74 11.36 -4.44 -15.93
N TYR A 75 10.42 -3.59 -15.50
CA TYR A 75 9.53 -3.88 -14.38
C TYR A 75 8.09 -3.45 -14.64
N VAL A 76 7.17 -4.12 -13.94
CA VAL A 76 5.78 -3.72 -13.82
C VAL A 76 5.46 -3.52 -12.34
N GLU A 77 5.06 -2.31 -12.00
CA GLU A 77 4.55 -1.95 -10.68
C GLU A 77 3.05 -2.24 -10.62
N LEU A 78 2.61 -2.89 -9.53
CA LEU A 78 1.20 -3.24 -9.38
C LEU A 78 0.37 -2.04 -8.96
N TYR A 79 0.86 -1.26 -8.01
CA TYR A 79 0.10 -0.16 -7.43
C TYR A 79 1.00 0.86 -6.73
N ASN A 80 0.86 2.13 -7.11
CA ASN A 80 1.69 3.19 -6.55
C ASN A 80 1.24 3.60 -5.16
N GLU A 81 2.16 3.59 -4.20
CA GLU A 81 2.02 4.15 -2.86
C GLU A 81 0.75 3.74 -2.10
N ASP A 82 0.37 2.48 -2.12
CA ASP A 82 -0.75 1.98 -1.33
C ASP A 82 -0.46 0.61 -0.68
N SER A 83 -1.12 0.37 0.43
CA SER A 83 -1.04 -0.89 1.17
C SER A 83 -2.29 -1.10 2.02
N ALA A 84 -2.77 -2.32 2.11
CA ALA A 84 -3.83 -2.70 3.04
C ALA A 84 -3.47 -2.34 4.49
N LEU A 85 -2.18 -2.32 4.81
CA LEU A 85 -1.63 -2.06 6.14
C LEU A 85 -1.49 -0.56 6.46
N PHE A 86 -1.75 0.32 5.51
CA PHE A 86 -1.59 1.77 5.69
C PHE A 86 -2.81 2.48 6.32
N GLY A 87 -3.89 1.77 6.57
CA GLY A 87 -5.11 2.33 7.19
C GLY A 87 -6.17 2.80 6.19
N GLY A 88 -5.93 2.64 4.90
CA GLY A 88 -6.87 3.01 3.84
C GLY A 88 -8.20 2.25 3.92
N ILE A 89 -8.16 0.98 4.29
CA ILE A 89 -9.39 0.16 4.48
C ILE A 89 -10.32 0.79 5.51
N THR A 90 -9.79 1.29 6.61
CA THR A 90 -10.61 1.99 7.62
C THR A 90 -11.29 3.23 7.05
N SER A 91 -10.56 4.00 6.25
CA SER A 91 -11.08 5.19 5.59
C SER A 91 -12.22 4.86 4.63
N VAL A 92 -12.07 3.77 3.87
CA VAL A 92 -13.11 3.26 2.96
C VAL A 92 -14.31 2.78 3.73
N MET A 93 -14.14 1.99 4.79
CA MET A 93 -15.23 1.53 5.63
C MET A 93 -16.01 2.69 6.28
N ALA A 94 -15.35 3.79 6.61
CA ALA A 94 -16.02 4.97 7.15
C ALA A 94 -16.91 5.67 6.11
N LYS A 95 -16.52 5.62 4.83
CA LYS A 95 -17.22 6.29 3.73
C LYS A 95 -18.29 5.41 3.09
N SER A 96 -17.96 4.16 2.78
CA SER A 96 -18.81 3.23 2.03
C SER A 96 -19.47 2.22 2.96
N GLN A 97 -20.81 2.26 3.01
CA GLN A 97 -21.58 1.27 3.75
C GLN A 97 -21.48 -0.12 3.13
N THR A 98 -21.48 -0.19 1.81
CA THR A 98 -21.36 -1.45 1.06
C THR A 98 -20.01 -2.12 1.30
N LEU A 99 -18.93 -1.37 1.15
CA LEU A 99 -17.57 -1.91 1.36
C LEU A 99 -17.29 -2.18 2.84
N ARG A 100 -17.86 -1.40 3.76
CA ARG A 100 -17.81 -1.70 5.19
C ARG A 100 -18.46 -3.03 5.53
N ALA A 101 -19.65 -3.28 5.00
CA ALA A 101 -20.34 -4.55 5.22
C ALA A 101 -19.52 -5.73 4.67
N ARG A 102 -18.94 -5.58 3.46
CA ARG A 102 -18.07 -6.59 2.84
C ARG A 102 -16.81 -6.84 3.68
N ALA A 103 -16.08 -5.81 4.06
CA ALA A 103 -14.89 -5.93 4.90
C ALA A 103 -15.19 -6.58 6.24
N GLY A 104 -16.31 -6.20 6.85
CA GLY A 104 -16.77 -6.78 8.11
C GLY A 104 -17.09 -8.27 7.99
N GLN A 105 -17.74 -8.68 6.92
CA GLN A 105 -18.03 -10.07 6.63
C GLN A 105 -16.76 -10.89 6.38
N MET A 106 -15.86 -10.39 5.55
CA MET A 106 -14.59 -11.05 5.23
C MET A 106 -13.76 -11.27 6.51
N PHE A 107 -13.64 -10.27 7.35
CA PHE A 107 -12.89 -10.39 8.59
C PHE A 107 -13.58 -11.32 9.61
N ALA A 108 -14.89 -11.24 9.75
CA ALA A 108 -15.64 -12.14 10.62
C ALA A 108 -15.47 -13.61 10.18
N GLN A 109 -15.52 -13.91 8.89
CA GLN A 109 -15.28 -15.25 8.36
C GLN A 109 -13.85 -15.73 8.61
N TRP A 110 -12.85 -14.84 8.44
CA TRP A 110 -11.46 -15.15 8.78
C TRP A 110 -11.30 -15.47 10.27
N LEU A 111 -11.94 -14.71 11.15
CA LEU A 111 -11.94 -14.96 12.60
C LEU A 111 -12.65 -16.27 12.94
N LYS A 112 -13.77 -16.59 12.26
CA LYS A 112 -14.47 -17.88 12.43
C LYS A 112 -13.60 -19.05 12.03
N LYS A 113 -12.86 -18.93 10.93
CA LYS A 113 -11.88 -19.95 10.52
C LYS A 113 -10.78 -20.12 11.56
N LYS A 114 -10.33 -19.03 12.17
CA LYS A 114 -9.24 -19.03 13.16
C LYS A 114 -9.66 -19.58 14.52
N TYR A 115 -10.80 -19.19 15.03
CA TYR A 115 -11.24 -19.49 16.39
C TYR A 115 -12.28 -20.59 16.49
N GLY A 116 -12.97 -20.89 15.42
CA GLY A 116 -14.02 -21.92 15.36
C GLY A 116 -15.33 -21.53 16.02
N THR A 117 -15.29 -21.05 17.26
CA THR A 117 -16.48 -20.69 18.05
C THR A 117 -16.40 -19.27 18.61
N GLU A 118 -17.59 -18.69 18.86
CA GLU A 118 -17.68 -17.37 19.51
C GLU A 118 -17.04 -17.37 20.90
N ALA A 119 -17.22 -18.44 21.67
CA ALA A 119 -16.65 -18.57 23.01
C ALA A 119 -15.11 -18.52 22.95
N ALA A 120 -14.47 -19.24 22.01
CA ALA A 120 -13.02 -19.19 21.85
C ALA A 120 -12.53 -17.82 21.36
N PHE A 121 -13.28 -17.20 20.48
CA PHE A 121 -13.00 -15.84 20.00
C PHE A 121 -13.06 -14.82 21.14
N LEU A 122 -14.14 -14.81 21.92
CA LEU A 122 -14.30 -13.90 23.08
C LEU A 122 -13.27 -14.17 24.18
N ALA A 123 -12.89 -15.42 24.40
CA ALA A 123 -11.82 -15.76 25.33
C ALA A 123 -10.46 -15.19 24.88
N ALA A 124 -10.21 -15.15 23.57
CA ALA A 124 -8.96 -14.62 22.98
C ALA A 124 -8.90 -13.09 22.95
N TRP A 125 -10.00 -12.44 22.58
CA TRP A 125 -10.04 -10.99 22.40
C TRP A 125 -10.36 -10.23 23.70
N GLY A 126 -11.14 -10.83 24.59
CA GLY A 126 -11.80 -10.16 25.71
C GLY A 126 -13.08 -9.44 25.27
N GLY A 127 -14.04 -9.36 26.18
CA GLY A 127 -15.34 -8.72 25.89
C GLY A 127 -15.26 -7.23 25.55
N GLU A 128 -14.23 -6.55 26.02
CA GLU A 128 -14.01 -5.12 25.77
C GLU A 128 -13.47 -4.82 24.38
N ALA A 129 -13.02 -5.84 23.64
CA ALA A 129 -12.44 -5.64 22.32
C ALA A 129 -13.48 -5.55 21.19
N LEU A 130 -14.74 -5.95 21.45
CA LEU A 130 -15.86 -5.70 20.54
C LEU A 130 -16.47 -4.33 20.83
N ASN A 131 -16.97 -3.69 19.76
CA ASN A 131 -17.65 -2.39 19.87
C ASN A 131 -16.84 -1.35 20.68
N CYS A 132 -15.53 -1.37 20.53
CA CYS A 132 -14.59 -0.61 21.34
C CYS A 132 -14.25 0.78 20.75
N SER A 133 -13.50 1.55 21.50
CA SER A 133 -13.08 2.90 21.11
C SER A 133 -12.25 2.96 19.82
N ILE A 134 -11.62 1.87 19.40
CA ILE A 134 -10.93 1.82 18.10
C ILE A 134 -11.91 2.10 16.96
N LEU A 135 -13.12 1.55 17.02
CA LEU A 135 -14.15 1.77 15.99
C LEU A 135 -14.63 3.23 15.99
N SER A 136 -15.01 3.76 17.15
CA SER A 136 -15.52 5.13 17.23
C SER A 136 -14.47 6.17 16.83
N ASN A 137 -13.21 5.97 17.21
CA ASN A 137 -12.10 6.83 16.80
C ASN A 137 -11.87 6.83 15.28
N GLN A 138 -12.32 5.79 14.58
CA GLN A 138 -12.23 5.65 13.14
C GLN A 138 -13.57 5.88 12.43
N ARG A 139 -14.55 6.41 13.14
CA ARG A 139 -15.90 6.73 12.62
C ARG A 139 -16.64 5.48 12.10
N LEU A 140 -16.38 4.33 12.70
CA LEU A 140 -17.09 3.10 12.42
C LEU A 140 -18.22 2.88 13.44
N PRO A 141 -19.31 2.19 13.06
CA PRO A 141 -20.41 1.91 13.96
C PRO A 141 -19.98 0.91 15.05
N LEU A 142 -20.65 1.01 16.21
CA LEU A 142 -20.49 0.09 17.33
C LEU A 142 -21.57 -1.00 17.26
N ASP A 143 -21.58 -1.77 16.19
CA ASP A 143 -22.59 -2.76 15.87
C ASP A 143 -22.00 -4.13 15.48
N GLU A 144 -20.75 -4.39 15.91
CA GLU A 144 -20.11 -5.67 15.67
C GLU A 144 -20.89 -6.82 16.30
N ASN A 145 -21.01 -7.90 15.53
CA ASN A 145 -21.78 -9.07 15.93
C ASN A 145 -21.22 -10.32 15.24
N TRP A 146 -20.79 -11.28 16.04
CA TRP A 146 -20.23 -12.54 15.55
C TRP A 146 -21.22 -13.37 14.77
N ALA A 147 -22.47 -13.52 15.28
CA ALA A 147 -23.49 -14.32 14.63
C ALA A 147 -23.94 -13.74 13.29
N ALA A 148 -23.86 -12.41 13.14
CA ALA A 148 -24.23 -11.70 11.93
C ALA A 148 -23.08 -11.52 10.93
N ASP A 149 -21.94 -12.19 11.11
CA ASP A 149 -20.71 -12.01 10.29
C ASP A 149 -20.32 -10.53 10.14
N ARG A 150 -20.37 -9.77 11.22
CA ARG A 150 -20.06 -8.35 11.19
C ARG A 150 -19.04 -7.99 12.27
N ILE A 151 -17.76 -8.04 11.91
CA ILE A 151 -16.64 -7.62 12.76
C ILE A 151 -15.67 -6.86 11.86
N TYR A 152 -15.35 -5.63 12.20
CA TYR A 152 -14.60 -4.74 11.33
C TYR A 152 -13.09 -4.86 11.52
N PRO A 153 -12.29 -4.97 10.44
CA PRO A 153 -10.83 -4.93 10.49
C PRO A 153 -10.36 -3.49 10.71
N ALA A 154 -10.60 -2.98 11.92
CA ALA A 154 -10.29 -1.62 12.30
C ALA A 154 -8.88 -1.52 12.90
N GLY A 155 -8.12 -0.57 12.40
CA GLY A 155 -6.76 -0.27 12.82
C GLY A 155 -6.08 0.62 11.79
N ASN A 156 -4.94 1.17 12.17
CA ASN A 156 -4.04 1.87 11.26
C ASN A 156 -2.59 1.61 11.73
N PRO A 157 -1.58 2.01 10.96
CA PRO A 157 -0.18 1.74 11.30
C PRO A 157 0.24 2.18 12.69
N TRP A 158 -0.37 3.27 13.19
CA TRP A 158 -0.09 3.78 14.55
C TRP A 158 -0.51 2.77 15.63
N PHE A 159 -1.66 2.10 15.47
CA PHE A 159 -2.12 1.10 16.44
C PHE A 159 -1.24 -0.16 16.45
N PHE A 160 -0.61 -0.48 15.33
CA PHE A 160 0.27 -1.64 15.22
C PHE A 160 1.69 -1.40 15.77
N ASP A 161 2.02 -0.16 16.13
CA ASP A 161 3.30 0.15 16.74
C ASP A 161 3.43 -0.54 18.11
N PRO A 162 4.51 -1.28 18.40
CA PRO A 162 4.72 -1.96 19.66
C PRO A 162 4.59 -1.03 20.88
N ALA A 163 5.04 0.22 20.75
CA ALA A 163 4.91 1.22 21.81
C ALA A 163 3.43 1.50 22.18
N ASN A 164 2.50 1.32 21.26
CA ASN A 164 1.08 1.49 21.51
C ASN A 164 0.40 0.17 21.91
N ILE A 165 0.72 -0.93 21.21
CA ILE A 165 0.15 -2.26 21.47
C ILE A 165 0.48 -2.74 22.89
N GLU A 166 1.68 -2.45 23.40
CA GLU A 166 2.09 -2.89 24.73
C GLU A 166 1.69 -1.89 25.85
N THR A 167 1.17 -0.75 25.50
CA THR A 167 0.78 0.32 26.46
C THR A 167 -0.69 0.72 26.32
N SER A 168 -0.99 1.80 25.62
CA SER A 168 -2.33 2.39 25.54
C SER A 168 -3.35 1.50 24.82
N GLN A 169 -2.90 0.63 23.89
CA GLN A 169 -3.75 -0.29 23.13
C GLN A 169 -3.71 -1.74 23.65
N ARG A 170 -3.06 -1.97 24.79
CA ARG A 170 -2.91 -3.30 25.37
C ARG A 170 -4.23 -4.08 25.54
N PRO A 171 -5.34 -3.48 25.97
CA PRO A 171 -6.62 -4.17 26.07
C PRO A 171 -7.13 -4.72 24.72
N PHE A 172 -6.70 -4.12 23.61
CA PHE A 172 -7.10 -4.47 22.26
C PHE A 172 -6.01 -5.19 21.48
N LYS A 173 -4.91 -5.57 22.15
CA LYS A 173 -3.72 -6.14 21.50
C LYS A 173 -4.08 -7.30 20.57
N ARG A 174 -4.88 -8.26 21.04
CA ARG A 174 -5.24 -9.42 20.24
C ARG A 174 -6.05 -9.05 18.99
N ARG A 175 -7.02 -8.16 19.15
CA ARG A 175 -7.79 -7.61 18.03
C ARG A 175 -6.88 -6.98 16.98
N LEU A 176 -5.96 -6.13 17.40
CA LEU A 176 -5.05 -5.42 16.49
C LEU A 176 -4.12 -6.38 15.75
N LEU A 177 -3.58 -7.39 16.44
CA LEU A 177 -2.73 -8.41 15.82
C LEU A 177 -3.51 -9.27 14.81
N ASP A 178 -4.76 -9.62 15.11
CA ASP A 178 -5.62 -10.36 14.18
C ASP A 178 -6.00 -9.50 12.98
N THR A 179 -6.30 -8.22 13.19
CA THR A 179 -6.54 -7.26 12.09
C THR A 179 -5.31 -7.17 11.18
N MET A 180 -4.11 -7.03 11.75
CA MET A 180 -2.88 -6.95 10.98
C MET A 180 -2.63 -8.23 10.18
N SER A 181 -2.83 -9.41 10.79
CA SER A 181 -2.67 -10.70 10.10
C SER A 181 -3.67 -10.84 8.95
N PHE A 182 -4.92 -10.48 9.16
CA PHE A 182 -5.95 -10.49 8.12
C PHE A 182 -5.60 -9.56 6.97
N LEU A 183 -5.20 -8.31 7.26
CA LEU A 183 -4.84 -7.33 6.23
C LEU A 183 -3.61 -7.76 5.43
N TYR A 184 -2.64 -8.38 6.09
CA TYR A 184 -1.46 -8.94 5.45
C TYR A 184 -1.82 -10.09 4.48
N GLU A 185 -2.64 -11.04 4.93
CA GLU A 185 -3.10 -12.14 4.07
C GLU A 185 -3.93 -11.62 2.88
N LEU A 186 -4.79 -10.64 3.13
CA LEU A 186 -5.60 -9.99 2.11
C LEU A 186 -4.73 -9.30 1.05
N GLN A 187 -3.72 -8.54 1.47
CA GLN A 187 -2.77 -7.88 0.57
C GLN A 187 -2.03 -8.90 -0.30
N ASN A 188 -1.49 -9.95 0.30
CA ASN A 188 -0.79 -11.00 -0.44
C ASN A 188 -1.69 -11.71 -1.45
N ALA A 189 -2.96 -11.93 -1.13
CA ALA A 189 -3.91 -12.53 -2.06
C ALA A 189 -4.14 -11.63 -3.29
N VAL A 190 -4.28 -10.32 -3.09
CA VAL A 190 -4.42 -9.35 -4.18
C VAL A 190 -3.14 -9.30 -5.04
N TYR A 191 -1.98 -9.24 -4.41
CA TYR A 191 -0.70 -9.23 -5.13
C TYR A 191 -0.51 -10.49 -5.97
N ALA A 192 -0.78 -11.66 -5.39
CA ALA A 192 -0.68 -12.94 -6.11
C ALA A 192 -1.65 -13.01 -7.31
N ARG A 193 -2.86 -12.47 -7.14
CA ARG A 193 -3.86 -12.40 -8.22
C ARG A 193 -3.37 -11.51 -9.38
N CYS A 194 -2.86 -10.32 -9.08
CA CYS A 194 -2.29 -9.41 -10.06
C CYS A 194 -1.07 -10.03 -10.75
N ALA A 195 -0.14 -10.57 -9.97
CA ALA A 195 1.07 -11.22 -10.49
C ALA A 195 0.74 -12.35 -11.46
N LYS A 196 -0.21 -13.21 -11.09
CA LYS A 196 -0.65 -14.28 -11.96
C LYS A 196 -1.19 -13.75 -13.29
N ALA A 197 -2.04 -12.75 -13.27
CA ALA A 197 -2.62 -12.18 -14.49
C ALA A 197 -1.55 -11.54 -15.39
N ILE A 198 -0.55 -10.88 -14.79
CA ILE A 198 0.60 -10.32 -15.52
C ILE A 198 1.42 -11.44 -16.15
N ARG A 199 1.76 -12.48 -15.39
CA ARG A 199 2.53 -13.63 -15.92
C ARG A 199 1.79 -14.37 -17.03
N ASP A 200 0.47 -14.47 -16.96
CA ASP A 200 -0.37 -15.08 -17.99
C ASP A 200 -0.32 -14.30 -19.34
N THR A 201 0.18 -13.06 -19.36
CA THR A 201 0.46 -12.32 -20.60
C THR A 201 1.73 -12.78 -21.33
N GLY A 202 2.59 -13.52 -20.64
CA GLY A 202 3.94 -13.88 -21.07
C GLY A 202 5.04 -12.98 -20.53
N TYR A 203 4.70 -11.91 -19.79
CA TYR A 203 5.70 -11.01 -19.21
C TYR A 203 6.60 -11.73 -18.19
N ALA A 204 7.93 -11.69 -18.44
CA ALA A 204 8.93 -12.38 -17.64
C ALA A 204 9.79 -11.43 -16.77
N GLY A 205 9.63 -10.10 -16.91
CA GLY A 205 10.40 -9.10 -16.16
C GLY A 205 10.03 -9.02 -14.68
N GLU A 206 10.66 -8.13 -13.96
CA GLU A 206 10.45 -7.96 -12.53
C GLU A 206 9.09 -7.36 -12.19
N LEU A 207 8.56 -7.73 -11.01
CA LEU A 207 7.34 -7.17 -10.45
C LEU A 207 7.66 -6.39 -9.18
N ILE A 208 7.01 -5.26 -9.04
CA ILE A 208 7.05 -4.39 -7.87
C ILE A 208 5.64 -4.32 -7.30
N ALA A 209 5.49 -4.55 -6.00
CA ALA A 209 4.20 -4.57 -5.35
C ALA A 209 3.72 -3.14 -5.01
N SER A 210 4.12 -2.68 -3.84
CA SER A 210 3.99 -1.29 -3.42
C SER A 210 5.39 -0.70 -3.31
N ASN A 211 5.56 0.55 -3.59
CA ASN A 211 6.81 1.25 -3.32
C ASN A 211 6.72 2.01 -1.98
N TRP A 212 5.87 1.56 -1.08
CA TRP A 212 5.47 2.29 0.09
C TRP A 212 5.95 1.67 1.40
N GLN A 213 6.35 2.55 2.32
CA GLN A 213 6.63 2.17 3.69
C GLN A 213 5.33 2.24 4.50
N ALA A 214 4.52 1.20 4.48
CA ALA A 214 3.29 1.19 5.26
C ALA A 214 3.59 1.20 6.75
N GLY A 215 3.22 2.27 7.39
CA GLY A 215 3.17 2.36 8.84
C GLY A 215 4.50 2.47 9.56
N ARG A 216 4.50 1.97 10.78
CA ARG A 216 5.66 1.92 11.67
C ARG A 216 5.96 0.47 12.04
N MET A 217 7.17 0.23 12.52
CA MET A 217 7.63 -1.03 13.10
C MET A 217 6.95 -2.31 12.54
N MET A 218 5.89 -2.79 13.18
CA MET A 218 5.27 -4.07 12.85
C MET A 218 4.57 -4.07 11.49
N SER A 219 3.76 -3.06 11.19
CA SER A 219 3.09 -2.99 9.89
C SER A 219 4.08 -2.82 8.74
N HIS A 220 5.19 -2.11 9.00
CA HIS A 220 6.26 -1.96 8.04
C HIS A 220 6.92 -3.30 7.67
N PHE A 221 7.25 -4.13 8.64
CA PHE A 221 7.84 -5.45 8.36
C PHE A 221 6.89 -6.37 7.60
N TYR A 222 5.61 -6.34 7.90
CA TYR A 222 4.62 -7.10 7.15
C TYR A 222 4.49 -6.62 5.70
N ASN A 223 4.52 -5.30 5.49
CA ASN A 223 4.51 -4.74 4.14
C ASN A 223 5.77 -5.09 3.37
N LEU A 224 6.95 -4.93 3.99
CA LEU A 224 8.23 -5.30 3.39
C LEU A 224 8.28 -6.78 2.99
N HIS A 225 7.77 -7.67 3.85
CA HIS A 225 7.68 -9.09 3.54
C HIS A 225 6.73 -9.37 2.37
N ALA A 226 5.57 -8.70 2.32
CA ALA A 226 4.64 -8.83 1.20
C ALA A 226 5.26 -8.38 -0.13
N ASP A 227 6.03 -7.28 -0.12
CA ASP A 227 6.74 -6.79 -1.30
C ASP A 227 7.83 -7.80 -1.75
N ALA A 228 8.61 -8.31 -0.80
CA ALA A 228 9.65 -9.31 -1.09
C ALA A 228 9.08 -10.62 -1.65
N LEU A 229 7.93 -11.08 -1.20
CA LEU A 229 7.26 -12.26 -1.76
C LEU A 229 6.89 -12.11 -3.24
N LEU A 230 6.72 -10.87 -3.71
CA LEU A 230 6.41 -10.61 -5.11
C LEU A 230 7.65 -10.55 -5.99
N GLY A 231 8.73 -9.92 -5.51
CA GLY A 231 9.97 -9.76 -6.28
C GLY A 231 10.84 -8.62 -5.78
N THR A 232 10.98 -7.59 -6.59
CA THR A 232 11.82 -6.42 -6.29
C THR A 232 11.22 -5.59 -5.17
N VAL A 233 12.02 -5.24 -4.18
CA VAL A 233 11.65 -4.30 -3.11
C VAL A 233 11.92 -2.88 -3.57
N ASP A 234 10.88 -2.08 -3.66
CA ASP A 234 10.97 -0.68 -4.04
C ASP A 234 10.55 0.24 -2.90
N ARG A 235 11.15 1.45 -2.86
CA ARG A 235 10.80 2.47 -1.87
C ARG A 235 10.79 3.87 -2.49
N HIS A 236 9.94 4.71 -1.91
CA HIS A 236 9.95 6.15 -2.12
C HIS A 236 10.49 6.84 -0.87
N ASN A 237 11.40 7.78 -1.03
CA ASN A 237 11.99 8.48 0.10
C ASN A 237 12.39 9.90 -0.25
N TYR A 238 11.78 10.85 0.40
CA TYR A 238 12.03 12.28 0.22
C TYR A 238 12.72 12.86 1.44
N PHE A 239 13.72 13.69 1.22
CA PHE A 239 14.44 14.36 2.30
C PHE A 239 14.53 15.86 2.07
N GLY A 240 14.48 16.63 3.15
CA GLY A 240 14.47 18.10 3.09
C GLY A 240 13.09 18.67 2.77
N GLY A 241 13.06 19.93 2.44
CA GLY A 241 11.82 20.68 2.20
C GLY A 241 11.02 20.97 3.46
N GLY A 242 9.91 21.67 3.30
CA GLY A 242 9.00 22.03 4.39
C GLY A 242 7.57 22.09 3.90
N ARG A 243 6.63 21.90 4.81
CA ARG A 243 5.21 22.10 4.52
C ARG A 243 4.80 23.51 4.90
N GLY A 244 4.35 24.29 3.91
CA GLY A 244 3.82 25.62 4.10
C GLY A 244 4.87 26.74 3.99
N LEU A 245 4.40 27.98 3.99
CA LEU A 245 5.22 29.17 3.85
C LEU A 245 6.16 29.32 5.06
N GLY A 246 7.47 29.36 4.79
CA GLY A 246 8.50 29.67 5.78
C GLY A 246 9.08 28.51 6.59
N ALA A 247 8.71 27.27 6.30
CA ALA A 247 9.29 26.09 6.97
C ALA A 247 10.23 25.33 6.01
N PHE A 248 11.52 25.64 6.05
CA PHE A 248 12.54 24.93 5.28
C PHE A 248 13.36 24.02 6.19
N ASN A 249 13.62 22.81 5.72
CA ASN A 249 14.58 21.93 6.36
C ASN A 249 15.87 21.94 5.52
N ALA A 250 16.82 22.78 5.87
CA ALA A 250 18.14 22.85 5.26
C ALA A 250 19.16 21.95 5.97
N ALA A 251 18.72 20.78 6.46
CA ALA A 251 19.60 19.82 7.09
C ALA A 251 20.33 18.95 6.07
N SER A 252 21.56 18.57 6.39
CA SER A 252 22.29 17.51 5.70
C SER A 252 21.83 16.14 6.19
N MET A 253 21.70 15.17 5.28
CA MET A 253 21.46 13.76 5.65
C MET A 253 22.60 13.18 6.47
N LEU A 254 23.82 13.65 6.25
CA LEU A 254 25.01 13.21 6.98
C LEU A 254 25.04 13.71 8.43
N ALA A 255 24.28 14.74 8.77
CA ALA A 255 24.16 15.21 10.16
C ALA A 255 23.49 14.19 11.10
N ARG A 256 22.71 13.26 10.52
CA ARG A 256 22.05 12.17 11.26
C ARG A 256 22.16 10.88 10.43
N PRO A 257 23.23 10.08 10.62
CA PRO A 257 23.44 8.84 9.90
C PRO A 257 22.20 7.93 9.96
N GLY A 258 21.85 7.35 8.83
CA GLY A 258 20.64 6.52 8.70
C GLY A 258 19.32 7.32 8.60
N SER A 259 19.36 8.64 8.39
CA SER A 259 18.19 9.45 8.09
C SER A 259 17.98 9.66 6.60
N GLY A 260 16.80 10.20 6.24
CA GLY A 260 16.47 10.53 4.86
C GLY A 260 16.55 9.32 3.93
N THR A 261 16.99 9.52 2.71
CA THR A 261 17.10 8.45 1.71
C THR A 261 18.03 7.31 2.14
N LEU A 262 19.01 7.58 3.00
CA LEU A 262 19.92 6.56 3.53
C LEU A 262 19.20 5.52 4.41
N SER A 263 18.08 5.89 5.05
CA SER A 263 17.27 4.97 5.84
C SER A 263 16.65 3.84 5.01
N SER A 264 16.54 4.01 3.70
CA SER A 264 16.01 3.00 2.79
C SER A 264 16.84 1.73 2.76
N SER A 265 18.15 1.82 3.06
CA SER A 265 19.03 0.64 3.17
C SER A 265 18.58 -0.36 4.25
N LEU A 266 17.88 0.10 5.28
CA LEU A 266 17.33 -0.77 6.32
C LEU A 266 16.14 -1.63 5.83
N GLN A 267 15.72 -1.43 4.59
CA GLN A 267 14.60 -2.11 3.97
C GLN A 267 15.01 -3.05 2.85
N GLN A 268 16.31 -3.22 2.64
CA GLN A 268 16.81 -4.26 1.76
C GLN A 268 16.53 -5.64 2.34
N VAL A 269 16.15 -6.57 1.48
CA VAL A 269 15.89 -7.96 1.84
C VAL A 269 16.91 -8.83 1.13
N GLU A 270 17.60 -9.70 1.87
CA GLU A 270 18.62 -10.59 1.31
C GLU A 270 18.04 -11.45 0.18
N GLY A 271 18.76 -11.50 -0.94
CA GLY A 271 18.35 -12.26 -2.12
C GLY A 271 17.26 -11.59 -2.99
N HIS A 272 16.88 -10.37 -2.68
CA HIS A 272 15.94 -9.58 -3.49
C HIS A 272 16.58 -8.32 -4.05
N PRO A 273 16.30 -7.96 -5.32
CA PRO A 273 16.69 -6.67 -5.84
C PRO A 273 16.06 -5.53 -5.03
N PHE A 274 16.78 -4.43 -4.89
CA PHE A 274 16.30 -3.24 -4.20
C PHE A 274 16.33 -2.03 -5.12
N MET A 275 15.22 -1.30 -5.13
CA MET A 275 15.06 -0.09 -5.93
C MET A 275 14.63 1.10 -5.06
N LEU A 276 15.06 2.29 -5.46
CA LEU A 276 14.56 3.56 -4.95
C LEU A 276 13.97 4.33 -6.15
N SER A 277 12.71 4.05 -6.47
CA SER A 277 12.09 4.54 -7.70
C SER A 277 11.64 6.00 -7.64
N GLU A 278 11.43 6.52 -6.44
CA GLU A 278 11.19 7.94 -6.24
C GLU A 278 12.00 8.46 -5.07
N TRP A 279 12.88 9.41 -5.36
CA TRP A 279 13.58 10.14 -4.32
C TRP A 279 13.90 11.55 -4.78
N ILE A 280 13.95 12.47 -3.83
CA ILE A 280 14.47 13.81 -4.06
C ILE A 280 15.00 14.40 -2.75
N HIS A 281 16.05 15.20 -2.86
CA HIS A 281 16.43 16.13 -1.83
C HIS A 281 15.65 17.43 -2.08
N VAL A 282 14.56 17.60 -1.36
CA VAL A 282 13.52 18.60 -1.67
C VAL A 282 14.05 20.00 -1.55
N SER A 283 13.89 20.78 -2.61
CA SER A 283 14.25 22.21 -2.66
C SER A 283 13.25 23.06 -1.86
N PRO A 284 13.68 24.19 -1.26
CA PRO A 284 15.06 24.65 -1.16
C PRO A 284 15.80 23.97 0.00
N ASN A 285 16.93 23.37 -0.29
CA ASN A 285 17.87 22.84 0.71
C ASN A 285 19.29 23.06 0.19
N GLU A 286 20.12 23.77 0.93
CA GLU A 286 21.50 24.08 0.53
C GLU A 286 22.38 22.83 0.39
N TRP A 287 22.00 21.71 1.03
CA TRP A 287 22.66 20.41 0.94
C TRP A 287 22.11 19.51 -0.17
N GLY A 288 21.23 20.04 -1.04
CA GLY A 288 20.57 19.25 -2.08
C GLY A 288 21.51 18.45 -2.97
N VAL A 289 22.75 18.95 -3.18
CA VAL A 289 23.79 18.28 -3.97
C VAL A 289 24.31 16.97 -3.35
N GLU A 290 24.13 16.76 -2.06
CA GLU A 290 24.56 15.50 -1.41
C GLU A 290 23.67 14.30 -1.80
N GLY A 291 22.41 14.56 -2.18
CA GLY A 291 21.45 13.49 -2.52
C GLY A 291 21.98 12.55 -3.60
N PRO A 292 22.26 13.01 -4.82
CA PRO A 292 22.80 12.17 -5.89
C PRO A 292 24.12 11.49 -5.51
N ALA A 293 25.01 12.21 -4.80
CA ALA A 293 26.29 11.64 -4.38
C ALA A 293 26.12 10.49 -3.38
N LEU A 294 25.23 10.65 -2.41
CA LEU A 294 24.96 9.62 -1.41
C LEU A 294 24.20 8.43 -2.01
N ILE A 295 23.23 8.67 -2.90
CA ILE A 295 22.57 7.58 -3.62
C ILE A 295 23.56 6.79 -4.45
N GLY A 296 24.42 7.46 -5.24
CA GLY A 296 25.42 6.80 -6.08
C GLY A 296 26.49 6.06 -5.27
N ALA A 297 27.16 6.75 -4.34
CA ALA A 297 28.29 6.19 -3.61
C ALA A 297 27.85 5.23 -2.50
N TYR A 298 26.88 5.62 -1.68
CA TYR A 298 26.43 4.80 -0.57
C TYR A 298 25.38 3.79 -1.00
N GLY A 299 24.29 4.22 -1.63
CA GLY A 299 23.19 3.33 -2.01
C GLY A 299 23.62 2.31 -3.05
N MET A 300 23.96 2.76 -4.24
CA MET A 300 24.30 1.86 -5.35
C MET A 300 25.70 1.24 -5.21
N GLY A 301 26.69 2.03 -4.79
CA GLY A 301 28.06 1.56 -4.70
C GLY A 301 28.33 0.66 -3.48
N LEU A 302 27.96 1.09 -2.29
CA LEU A 302 28.28 0.37 -1.04
C LEU A 302 27.19 -0.62 -0.62
N GLN A 303 25.94 -0.22 -0.70
CA GLN A 303 24.79 -1.03 -0.27
C GLN A 303 24.25 -1.95 -1.38
N GLY A 304 24.68 -1.74 -2.61
CA GLY A 304 24.28 -2.57 -3.74
C GLY A 304 22.80 -2.39 -4.13
N TRP A 305 22.28 -1.16 -4.08
CA TRP A 305 20.97 -0.88 -4.66
C TRP A 305 21.05 -1.06 -6.18
N ASP A 306 20.07 -1.75 -6.74
CA ASP A 306 20.09 -2.10 -8.15
C ASP A 306 19.63 -0.93 -9.05
N VAL A 307 18.66 -0.15 -8.58
CA VAL A 307 18.08 0.94 -9.37
C VAL A 307 17.76 2.15 -8.51
N SER A 308 17.89 3.34 -9.11
CA SER A 308 17.51 4.60 -8.48
C SER A 308 17.02 5.61 -9.51
N PHE A 309 15.83 6.20 -9.28
CA PHE A 309 15.28 7.27 -10.11
C PHE A 309 15.02 8.51 -9.28
N PRO A 310 15.65 9.67 -9.59
CA PRO A 310 15.27 10.93 -8.98
C PRO A 310 13.87 11.33 -9.44
N PHE A 311 13.03 11.71 -8.50
CA PHE A 311 11.68 12.18 -8.81
C PHE A 311 11.75 13.63 -9.32
N GLN A 312 11.42 13.81 -10.59
CA GLN A 312 11.50 15.09 -11.26
C GLN A 312 10.13 15.50 -11.78
N ASN A 313 9.73 16.71 -11.42
CA ASN A 313 8.36 17.18 -11.63
C ASN A 313 8.18 17.94 -12.95
N ARG A 314 9.27 18.43 -13.59
CA ARG A 314 9.23 19.21 -14.83
C ARG A 314 10.52 19.07 -15.62
N ASP A 315 10.36 19.01 -16.94
CA ASP A 315 11.46 18.97 -17.90
C ASP A 315 11.78 20.32 -18.54
N ASP A 316 11.26 21.42 -18.02
CA ASP A 316 11.43 22.74 -18.58
C ASP A 316 12.77 23.41 -18.23
N GLY A 317 13.66 22.68 -17.56
CA GLY A 317 15.02 23.14 -17.25
C GLY A 317 15.09 24.29 -16.24
N THR A 318 14.03 24.53 -15.48
CA THR A 318 13.95 25.59 -14.46
C THR A 318 14.02 25.02 -13.05
#